data_a415517297a74855c673eeafbfbffbff
#
_entry.id   a415517297a74855c673eeafbfbffbff
#
_cell.length_a   1.000
_cell.length_b   1.000
_cell.length_c   1.000
_cell.angle_alpha   90.00
_cell.angle_beta   90.00
_cell.angle_gamma   90.00
#
_symmetry.space_group_name_H-M   'P 1'
#
loop_
_entity.id
_entity.type
_entity.pdbx_description
1 polymer ?
#
loop_
_entity_poly.entity_id
_entity_poly.type
_entity_poly.pdbx_seq_one_letter_code
_entity_poly.pdbx_strand_id
1 'polypeptide(L)'
;MIVKNPHRPHQPNALPLLNIAVVGHTNTGKTSLIRTMLRSTEFGVIEDAAGTTRHVEQATIAADNEPILNLYDTPGLEDSRALFAHIKKLQTKLKPLTPAQILEHFITHVSVNDPLEQEAKVIRQVLRSDILLYIIDVREPFLEKYRLELDILTQSAKPIIPVFNFIAEHNQELAKWRQNHAG
;
A
#
# COMPACT_ATOMS: atom_id res chain seq x y z
N MET A 1 -23.89 -0.18 -13.34
CA MET A 1 -24.80 0.97 -13.10
C MET A 1 -24.37 1.60 -11.78
N ILE A 2 -23.64 2.72 -11.83
CA ILE A 2 -23.12 3.40 -10.63
C ILE A 2 -24.26 4.18 -10.03
N VAL A 3 -24.84 3.73 -8.92
CA VAL A 3 -25.86 4.46 -8.19
C VAL A 3 -25.17 5.39 -7.20
N LYS A 4 -25.13 6.69 -7.53
CA LYS A 4 -24.87 7.74 -6.54
C LYS A 4 -26.08 7.81 -5.61
N ASN A 5 -25.93 7.41 -4.36
CA ASN A 5 -26.98 7.50 -3.37
C ASN A 5 -26.77 8.76 -2.49
N PRO A 6 -27.58 9.84 -2.65
CA PRO A 6 -27.59 10.98 -1.76
C PRO A 6 -28.60 10.72 -0.63
N HIS A 7 -28.18 10.73 0.60
CA HIS A 7 -28.90 10.61 1.86
C HIS A 7 -28.88 9.22 2.51
N ARG A 8 -27.83 8.97 3.30
CA ARG A 8 -27.88 7.99 4.39
C ARG A 8 -28.53 8.62 5.60
N PRO A 9 -29.58 8.03 6.19
CA PRO A 9 -29.95 8.37 7.57
C PRO A 9 -28.81 7.93 8.48
N HIS A 10 -28.41 8.79 9.40
CA HIS A 10 -27.41 8.51 10.44
C HIS A 10 -27.88 7.30 11.25
N GLN A 11 -27.30 6.12 10.99
CA GLN A 11 -27.46 4.96 11.86
C GLN A 11 -26.41 5.09 12.98
N PRO A 12 -26.82 5.22 14.24
CA PRO A 12 -25.91 5.52 15.35
C PRO A 12 -24.96 4.37 15.74
N ASN A 13 -24.94 3.23 15.05
CA ASN A 13 -24.14 2.04 15.35
C ASN A 13 -23.41 1.40 14.15
N ALA A 14 -23.25 2.12 13.03
CA ALA A 14 -22.41 1.58 11.95
C ALA A 14 -20.94 1.63 12.37
N LEU A 15 -20.30 0.47 12.45
CA LEU A 15 -18.85 0.39 12.62
C LEU A 15 -18.16 1.20 11.51
N PRO A 16 -17.08 1.93 11.82
CA PRO A 16 -16.33 2.64 10.80
C PRO A 16 -15.82 1.65 9.75
N LEU A 17 -15.90 2.04 8.47
CA LEU A 17 -15.36 1.23 7.37
C LEU A 17 -13.86 1.07 7.54
N LEU A 18 -13.41 -0.19 7.49
CA LEU A 18 -11.98 -0.51 7.54
C LEU A 18 -11.32 -0.09 6.23
N ASN A 19 -10.24 0.69 6.32
CA ASN A 19 -9.46 1.14 5.18
C ASN A 19 -8.17 0.33 5.08
N ILE A 20 -7.98 -0.39 3.98
CA ILE A 20 -6.83 -1.26 3.75
C ILE A 20 -6.05 -0.74 2.54
N ALA A 21 -4.78 -0.38 2.74
CA ALA A 21 -3.89 -0.08 1.62
C ALA A 21 -3.19 -1.36 1.14
N VAL A 22 -3.20 -1.58 -0.16
CA VAL A 22 -2.43 -2.63 -0.83
C VAL A 22 -1.14 -2.02 -1.33
N VAL A 23 -0.04 -2.35 -0.69
CA VAL A 23 1.29 -1.74 -0.90
C VAL A 23 2.34 -2.77 -1.28
N GLY A 24 3.46 -2.33 -1.83
CA GLY A 24 4.59 -3.18 -2.24
C GLY A 24 5.25 -2.64 -3.50
N HIS A 25 6.29 -3.31 -3.93
CA HIS A 25 7.08 -2.91 -5.10
C HIS A 25 6.25 -2.92 -6.39
N THR A 26 6.75 -2.26 -7.44
CA THR A 26 6.13 -2.30 -8.78
C THR A 26 6.07 -3.75 -9.29
N ASN A 27 4.97 -4.10 -9.96
CA ASN A 27 4.72 -5.41 -10.59
C ASN A 27 4.61 -6.61 -9.62
N THR A 28 4.42 -6.40 -8.32
CA THR A 28 4.17 -7.49 -7.37
C THR A 28 2.76 -8.08 -7.44
N GLY A 29 1.88 -7.51 -8.29
CA GLY A 29 0.53 -8.02 -8.51
C GLY A 29 -0.55 -7.39 -7.60
N LYS A 30 -0.32 -6.18 -7.05
CA LYS A 30 -1.28 -5.46 -6.19
C LYS A 30 -2.65 -5.33 -6.84
N THR A 31 -2.74 -4.70 -8.00
CA THR A 31 -3.97 -4.52 -8.77
C THR A 31 -4.64 -5.85 -9.12
N SER A 32 -3.85 -6.86 -9.50
CA SER A 32 -4.36 -8.20 -9.83
C SER A 32 -4.99 -8.89 -8.61
N LEU A 33 -4.39 -8.72 -7.43
CA LEU A 33 -4.97 -9.23 -6.18
C LEU A 33 -6.33 -8.58 -5.91
N ILE A 34 -6.41 -7.25 -6.01
CA ILE A 34 -7.66 -6.51 -5.79
C ILE A 34 -8.73 -6.95 -6.79
N ARG A 35 -8.40 -7.07 -8.08
CA ARG A 35 -9.31 -7.60 -9.11
C ARG A 35 -9.86 -8.98 -8.73
N THR A 36 -9.00 -9.86 -8.24
CA THR A 36 -9.39 -11.19 -7.80
C THR A 36 -10.35 -11.12 -6.60
N MET A 37 -10.07 -10.28 -5.62
CA MET A 37 -10.93 -10.09 -4.43
C MET A 37 -12.29 -9.50 -4.81
N LEU A 38 -12.33 -8.58 -5.75
CA LEU A 38 -13.56 -7.95 -6.25
C LEU A 38 -14.34 -8.84 -7.25
N ARG A 39 -13.73 -9.91 -7.75
CA ARG A 39 -14.21 -10.69 -8.89
C ARG A 39 -14.53 -9.81 -10.11
N SER A 40 -13.74 -8.76 -10.33
CA SER A 40 -13.88 -7.77 -11.39
C SER A 40 -12.58 -7.61 -12.15
N THR A 41 -12.64 -7.70 -13.47
CA THR A 41 -11.50 -7.46 -14.36
C THR A 41 -11.34 -5.98 -14.74
N GLU A 42 -12.36 -5.16 -14.46
CA GLU A 42 -12.40 -3.75 -14.88
C GLU A 42 -11.70 -2.80 -13.89
N PHE A 43 -11.51 -3.23 -12.63
CA PHE A 43 -10.79 -2.41 -11.65
C PHE A 43 -9.34 -2.19 -12.08
N GLY A 44 -8.86 -0.96 -12.00
CA GLY A 44 -7.48 -0.60 -12.35
C GLY A 44 -7.17 -0.64 -13.85
N VAL A 45 -8.20 -0.68 -14.72
CA VAL A 45 -8.04 -0.48 -16.17
C VAL A 45 -8.06 1.03 -16.44
N ILE A 46 -6.98 1.69 -16.13
CA ILE A 46 -6.71 3.04 -16.63
C ILE A 46 -5.63 2.93 -17.70
N GLU A 47 -5.87 3.62 -18.81
CA GLU A 47 -5.09 3.65 -20.03
C GLU A 47 -3.62 4.07 -19.80
N ASP A 48 -2.78 3.15 -19.29
CA ASP A 48 -1.34 3.36 -19.38
C ASP A 48 -0.66 2.05 -19.80
N ALA A 49 -0.10 2.10 -20.97
CA ALA A 49 0.79 1.09 -21.51
C ALA A 49 1.96 0.91 -20.53
N ALA A 50 1.90 -0.13 -19.74
CA ALA A 50 3.01 -0.71 -18.96
C ALA A 50 2.59 -1.33 -17.61
N GLY A 51 1.29 -1.41 -17.27
CA GLY A 51 0.85 -2.14 -16.06
C GLY A 51 1.25 -1.50 -14.73
N THR A 52 1.61 -0.22 -14.74
CA THR A 52 2.03 0.51 -13.54
C THR A 52 0.92 1.45 -13.08
N THR A 53 0.40 1.24 -11.86
CA THR A 53 -0.56 2.13 -11.22
C THR A 53 0.12 3.45 -10.84
N ARG A 54 -0.37 4.58 -11.37
CA ARG A 54 0.20 5.92 -11.08
C ARG A 54 -0.62 6.71 -10.07
N HIS A 55 -1.85 6.29 -9.82
CA HIS A 55 -2.77 6.92 -8.90
C HIS A 55 -3.27 5.91 -7.88
N VAL A 56 -3.70 6.40 -6.73
CA VAL A 56 -4.36 5.56 -5.74
C VAL A 56 -5.82 5.39 -6.17
N GLU A 57 -6.24 4.14 -6.34
CA GLU A 57 -7.61 3.79 -6.69
C GLU A 57 -8.30 3.11 -5.50
N GLN A 58 -9.59 3.38 -5.33
CA GLN A 58 -10.39 2.81 -4.26
C GLN A 58 -11.41 1.82 -4.81
N ALA A 59 -11.49 0.66 -4.15
CA ALA A 59 -12.58 -0.29 -4.29
C ALA A 59 -13.24 -0.53 -2.95
N THR A 60 -14.57 -0.67 -2.94
CA THR A 60 -15.31 -0.99 -1.72
C THR A 60 -15.84 -2.42 -1.81
N ILE A 61 -15.54 -3.23 -0.80
CA ILE A 61 -16.13 -4.55 -0.64
C ILE A 61 -17.38 -4.43 0.21
N ALA A 62 -18.48 -5.01 -0.25
CA ALA A 62 -19.75 -5.03 0.44
C ALA A 62 -20.24 -6.48 0.64
N ALA A 63 -20.93 -6.76 1.75
CA ALA A 63 -21.72 -7.98 1.96
C ALA A 63 -23.17 -7.57 2.23
N ASP A 64 -24.11 -8.29 1.61
CA ASP A 64 -25.54 -8.01 1.72
C ASP A 64 -25.91 -6.54 1.40
N ASN A 65 -25.24 -5.96 0.40
CA ASN A 65 -25.31 -4.56 -0.02
C ASN A 65 -24.81 -3.53 1.02
N GLU A 66 -24.24 -3.97 2.14
CA GLU A 66 -23.61 -3.09 3.12
C GLU A 66 -22.09 -3.06 2.91
N PRO A 67 -21.47 -1.87 2.80
CA PRO A 67 -20.03 -1.75 2.67
C PRO A 67 -19.34 -2.20 3.97
N ILE A 68 -18.34 -3.07 3.82
CA ILE A 68 -17.59 -3.63 4.94
C ILE A 68 -16.20 -2.98 5.04
N LEU A 69 -15.51 -2.84 3.91
CA LEU A 69 -14.16 -2.29 3.86
C LEU A 69 -13.86 -1.60 2.54
N ASN A 70 -12.88 -0.70 2.56
CA ASN A 70 -12.28 -0.10 1.39
C ASN A 70 -10.89 -0.69 1.16
N LEU A 71 -10.61 -1.09 -0.08
CA LEU A 71 -9.28 -1.43 -0.56
C LEU A 71 -8.73 -0.25 -1.38
N TYR A 72 -7.49 0.10 -1.14
CA TYR A 72 -6.79 1.14 -1.89
C TYR A 72 -5.62 0.51 -2.64
N ASP A 73 -5.70 0.49 -3.98
CA ASP A 73 -4.56 0.15 -4.82
C ASP A 73 -3.59 1.33 -4.85
N THR A 74 -2.33 1.07 -4.59
CA THR A 74 -1.32 2.12 -4.56
C THR A 74 -0.30 1.95 -5.68
N PRO A 75 0.34 3.03 -6.13
CA PRO A 75 1.55 2.92 -6.92
C PRO A 75 2.58 2.01 -6.27
N GLY A 76 3.49 1.45 -7.06
CA GLY A 76 4.64 0.72 -6.50
C GLY A 76 5.63 1.66 -5.81
N LEU A 77 6.29 1.16 -4.77
CA LEU A 77 7.47 1.81 -4.20
C LEU A 77 8.67 1.51 -5.12
N GLU A 78 8.96 2.42 -6.05
CA GLU A 78 9.99 2.21 -7.07
C GLU A 78 11.40 2.56 -6.55
N ASP A 79 11.52 3.70 -5.88
CA ASP A 79 12.78 4.15 -5.31
C ASP A 79 12.76 4.16 -3.76
N SER A 80 12.60 2.94 -3.21
CA SER A 80 12.64 2.76 -1.75
C SER A 80 13.97 3.19 -1.12
N ARG A 81 15.07 3.15 -1.88
CA ARG A 81 16.39 3.59 -1.41
C ARG A 81 16.44 5.10 -1.25
N ALA A 82 16.04 5.88 -2.26
CA ALA A 82 16.00 7.33 -2.18
C ALA A 82 15.01 7.80 -1.10
N LEU A 83 13.82 7.18 -1.03
CA LEU A 83 12.83 7.47 0.02
C LEU A 83 13.41 7.22 1.42
N PHE A 84 14.02 6.05 1.65
CA PHE A 84 14.62 5.73 2.94
C PHE A 84 15.71 6.72 3.34
N ALA A 85 16.61 7.06 2.42
CA ALA A 85 17.67 8.05 2.66
C ALA A 85 17.07 9.42 3.01
N HIS A 86 16.00 9.83 2.32
CA HIS A 86 15.31 11.09 2.59
C HIS A 86 14.67 11.08 3.99
N ILE A 87 13.94 10.03 4.35
CA ILE A 87 13.32 9.88 5.67
C ILE A 87 14.37 9.91 6.78
N LYS A 88 15.51 9.21 6.62
CA LYS A 88 16.63 9.24 7.59
C LYS A 88 17.18 10.64 7.79
N LYS A 89 17.29 11.41 6.72
CA LYS A 89 17.71 12.82 6.78
C LYS A 89 16.73 13.68 7.57
N LEU A 90 15.42 13.49 7.35
CA LEU A 90 14.38 14.17 8.11
C LEU A 90 14.41 13.78 9.59
N GLN A 91 14.56 12.50 9.92
CA GLN A 91 14.67 12.00 11.30
C GLN A 91 15.83 12.67 12.06
N THR A 92 16.94 12.93 11.37
CA THR A 92 18.09 13.62 11.98
C THR A 92 17.80 15.09 12.24
N LYS A 93 17.10 15.76 11.30
CA LYS A 93 16.83 17.21 11.34
C LYS A 93 15.68 17.60 12.26
N LEU A 94 14.66 16.75 12.35
CA LEU A 94 13.37 17.08 12.97
C LEU A 94 13.16 16.37 14.32
N LYS A 95 14.23 16.11 15.07
CA LYS A 95 14.09 15.66 16.46
C LYS A 95 13.35 16.73 17.28
N PRO A 96 12.37 16.36 18.12
CA PRO A 96 12.03 15.04 18.63
C PRO A 96 10.80 14.36 17.98
N LEU A 97 10.52 14.60 16.70
CA LEU A 97 9.33 14.01 16.04
C LEU A 97 9.37 12.47 16.05
N THR A 98 8.19 11.87 16.20
CA THR A 98 8.02 10.41 16.06
C THR A 98 8.19 9.96 14.61
N PRO A 99 8.48 8.65 14.35
CA PRO A 99 8.59 8.15 12.98
C PRO A 99 7.36 8.46 12.12
N ALA A 100 6.14 8.31 12.66
CA ALA A 100 4.89 8.63 11.95
C ALA A 100 4.80 10.12 11.61
N GLN A 101 5.16 11.02 12.54
CA GLN A 101 5.19 12.46 12.30
C GLN A 101 6.24 12.86 11.24
N ILE A 102 7.34 12.11 11.12
CA ILE A 102 8.32 12.31 10.05
C ILE A 102 7.70 11.97 8.69
N LEU A 103 6.94 10.87 8.59
CA LEU A 103 6.22 10.52 7.36
C LEU A 103 5.16 11.58 7.01
N GLU A 104 4.42 12.09 7.98
CA GLU A 104 3.47 13.20 7.80
C GLU A 104 4.17 14.47 7.29
N HIS A 105 5.31 14.82 7.89
CA HIS A 105 6.11 15.93 7.42
C HIS A 105 6.59 15.72 5.98
N PHE A 106 7.07 14.54 5.64
CA PHE A 106 7.49 14.20 4.28
C PHE A 106 6.37 14.48 3.28
N ILE A 107 5.18 13.90 3.46
CA ILE A 107 4.08 14.02 2.48
C ILE A 107 3.52 15.44 2.36
N THR A 108 3.74 16.32 3.33
CA THR A 108 3.30 17.72 3.28
C THR A 108 4.27 18.63 2.54
N HIS A 109 5.53 18.20 2.37
CA HIS A 109 6.59 19.01 1.77
C HIS A 109 7.04 18.52 0.38
N VAL A 110 6.58 17.36 -0.07
CA VAL A 110 6.84 16.88 -1.44
C VAL A 110 5.93 17.63 -2.40
N SER A 111 6.56 18.28 -3.39
CA SER A 111 5.86 19.02 -4.44
C SER A 111 5.48 18.12 -5.63
N VAL A 112 4.59 18.62 -6.46
CA VAL A 112 4.31 18.03 -7.79
C VAL A 112 5.60 18.10 -8.62
N ASN A 113 5.96 17.02 -9.31
CA ASN A 113 7.22 16.81 -10.04
C ASN A 113 8.46 16.58 -9.15
N ASP A 114 8.31 16.36 -7.84
CA ASP A 114 9.41 15.85 -7.02
C ASP A 114 9.75 14.41 -7.44
N PRO A 115 11.04 14.02 -7.46
CA PRO A 115 11.43 12.63 -7.74
C PRO A 115 10.74 11.59 -6.85
N LEU A 116 10.32 11.96 -5.64
CA LEU A 116 9.64 11.09 -4.69
C LEU A 116 8.11 11.33 -4.64
N GLU A 117 7.52 11.96 -5.67
CA GLU A 117 6.08 12.21 -5.71
C GLU A 117 5.24 10.92 -5.66
N GLN A 118 5.68 9.87 -6.37
CA GLN A 118 4.98 8.58 -6.37
C GLN A 118 5.03 7.93 -4.99
N GLU A 119 6.20 7.92 -4.36
CA GLU A 119 6.39 7.42 -3.00
C GLU A 119 5.54 8.22 -2.00
N ALA A 120 5.44 9.53 -2.18
CA ALA A 120 4.58 10.36 -1.32
C ALA A 120 3.09 10.01 -1.46
N LYS A 121 2.62 9.61 -2.64
CA LYS A 121 1.24 9.11 -2.83
C LYS A 121 1.01 7.82 -2.03
N VAL A 122 1.96 6.89 -2.09
CA VAL A 122 1.91 5.64 -1.31
C VAL A 122 1.89 5.95 0.19
N ILE A 123 2.85 6.74 0.69
CA ILE A 123 2.94 7.08 2.12
C ILE A 123 1.70 7.83 2.61
N ARG A 124 1.13 8.71 1.79
CA ARG A 124 -0.14 9.40 2.12
C ARG A 124 -1.28 8.40 2.31
N GLN A 125 -1.39 7.38 1.45
CA GLN A 125 -2.40 6.35 1.59
C GLN A 125 -2.13 5.44 2.77
N VAL A 126 -0.87 5.05 3.02
CA VAL A 126 -0.44 4.29 4.19
C VAL A 126 -0.90 4.96 5.49
N LEU A 127 -0.66 6.25 5.65
CA LEU A 127 -1.04 7.00 6.86
C LEU A 127 -2.57 7.10 7.05
N ARG A 128 -3.35 7.08 5.96
CA ARG A 128 -4.82 7.14 5.98
C ARG A 128 -5.50 5.80 6.17
N SER A 129 -4.75 4.70 6.05
CA SER A 129 -5.29 3.35 6.16
C SER A 129 -5.18 2.81 7.58
N ASP A 130 -6.00 1.80 7.88
CA ASP A 130 -6.01 1.13 9.18
C ASP A 130 -5.07 -0.09 9.18
N ILE A 131 -4.95 -0.77 8.02
CA ILE A 131 -4.12 -1.97 7.82
C ILE A 131 -3.41 -1.85 6.48
N LEU A 132 -2.21 -2.42 6.38
CA LEU A 132 -1.44 -2.53 5.15
C LEU A 132 -1.35 -3.99 4.72
N LEU A 133 -1.75 -4.31 3.49
CA LEU A 133 -1.41 -5.57 2.82
C LEU A 133 -0.14 -5.34 2.02
N TYR A 134 0.97 -5.90 2.49
CA TYR A 134 2.26 -5.78 1.83
C TYR A 134 2.48 -6.96 0.89
N ILE A 135 2.38 -6.70 -0.43
CA ILE A 135 2.44 -7.73 -1.47
C ILE A 135 3.89 -7.99 -1.86
N ILE A 136 4.28 -9.25 -1.72
CA ILE A 136 5.63 -9.75 -1.96
C ILE A 136 5.60 -10.68 -3.16
N ASP A 137 6.46 -10.41 -4.14
CA ASP A 137 6.71 -11.31 -5.26
C ASP A 137 7.76 -12.34 -4.86
N VAL A 138 7.35 -13.59 -4.64
CA VAL A 138 8.26 -14.66 -4.21
C VAL A 138 9.22 -15.13 -5.32
N ARG A 139 9.00 -14.76 -6.58
CA ARG A 139 9.90 -15.09 -7.69
C ARG A 139 11.24 -14.36 -7.56
N GLU A 140 11.26 -13.24 -6.88
CA GLU A 140 12.48 -12.52 -6.55
C GLU A 140 13.05 -12.97 -5.21
N PRO A 141 14.37 -13.04 -5.07
CA PRO A 141 14.99 -13.27 -3.76
C PRO A 141 14.72 -12.08 -2.81
N PHE A 142 14.94 -12.30 -1.51
CA PHE A 142 14.85 -11.20 -0.52
C PHE A 142 15.96 -10.17 -0.77
N LEU A 143 15.64 -9.11 -1.49
CA LEU A 143 16.56 -8.04 -1.84
C LEU A 143 16.50 -6.89 -0.81
N GLU A 144 17.53 -6.05 -0.81
CA GLU A 144 17.60 -4.86 0.04
C GLU A 144 16.38 -3.94 -0.11
N LYS A 145 15.81 -3.81 -1.31
CA LYS A 145 14.63 -2.99 -1.57
C LYS A 145 13.45 -3.37 -0.66
N TYR A 146 13.19 -4.66 -0.47
CA TYR A 146 12.09 -5.15 0.38
C TYR A 146 12.31 -4.81 1.85
N ARG A 147 13.56 -4.92 2.32
CA ARG A 147 13.93 -4.49 3.68
C ARG A 147 13.70 -3.01 3.87
N LEU A 148 14.12 -2.18 2.93
CA LEU A 148 13.94 -0.72 2.99
C LEU A 148 12.46 -0.33 2.95
N GLU A 149 11.66 -1.00 2.10
CA GLU A 149 10.20 -0.80 2.05
C GLU A 149 9.56 -1.11 3.41
N LEU A 150 9.87 -2.26 4.01
CA LEU A 150 9.35 -2.63 5.33
C LEU A 150 9.82 -1.66 6.42
N ASP A 151 11.10 -1.26 6.42
CA ASP A 151 11.63 -0.27 7.35
C ASP A 151 10.90 1.08 7.26
N ILE A 152 10.47 1.47 6.06
CA ILE A 152 9.67 2.68 5.85
C ILE A 152 8.23 2.46 6.34
N LEU A 153 7.60 1.38 5.92
CA LEU A 153 6.19 1.10 6.23
C LEU A 153 5.95 0.93 7.74
N THR A 154 6.87 0.30 8.45
CA THR A 154 6.79 0.13 9.91
C THR A 154 6.79 1.46 10.66
N GLN A 155 7.36 2.52 10.08
CA GLN A 155 7.35 3.87 10.69
C GLN A 155 5.95 4.48 10.75
N SER A 156 5.00 3.98 9.96
CA SER A 156 3.60 4.41 10.01
C SER A 156 2.86 3.96 11.27
N ALA A 157 3.43 3.01 12.02
CA ALA A 157 2.81 2.34 13.16
C ALA A 157 1.47 1.65 12.82
N LYS A 158 1.26 1.28 11.54
CA LYS A 158 0.09 0.52 11.09
C LYS A 158 0.41 -0.98 11.08
N PRO A 159 -0.57 -1.86 11.39
CA PRO A 159 -0.42 -3.29 11.19
C PRO A 159 -0.08 -3.61 9.73
N ILE A 160 0.94 -4.45 9.53
CA ILE A 160 1.38 -4.89 8.19
C ILE A 160 1.13 -6.39 8.08
N ILE A 161 0.37 -6.80 7.08
CA ILE A 161 0.09 -8.20 6.76
C ILE A 161 0.86 -8.53 5.48
N PRO A 162 1.92 -9.35 5.53
CA PRO A 162 2.64 -9.78 4.35
C PRO A 162 1.77 -10.78 3.56
N VAL A 163 1.67 -10.55 2.25
CA VAL A 163 0.95 -11.41 1.31
C VAL A 163 1.92 -11.88 0.25
N PHE A 164 2.24 -13.17 0.27
CA PHE A 164 3.13 -13.77 -0.71
C PHE A 164 2.35 -14.12 -1.98
N ASN A 165 2.76 -13.52 -3.09
CA ASN A 165 2.16 -13.75 -4.41
C ASN A 165 3.06 -14.65 -5.27
N PHE A 166 2.48 -15.29 -6.31
CA PHE A 166 3.15 -16.20 -7.25
C PHE A 166 3.73 -17.48 -6.63
N ILE A 167 3.13 -17.97 -5.53
CA ILE A 167 3.61 -19.16 -4.80
C ILE A 167 3.37 -20.49 -5.51
N ALA A 168 2.41 -20.59 -6.43
CA ALA A 168 1.99 -21.85 -7.01
C ALA A 168 3.15 -22.67 -7.62
N GLU A 169 4.12 -21.99 -8.24
CA GLU A 169 5.28 -22.61 -8.89
C GLU A 169 6.60 -22.30 -8.16
N HIS A 170 6.55 -21.62 -7.00
CA HIS A 170 7.73 -21.07 -6.31
C HIS A 170 7.75 -21.38 -4.80
N ASN A 171 7.36 -22.59 -4.40
CA ASN A 171 7.30 -22.99 -2.99
C ASN A 171 8.66 -22.98 -2.26
N GLN A 172 9.76 -23.24 -2.98
CA GLN A 172 11.09 -23.25 -2.39
C GLN A 172 11.55 -21.82 -2.03
N GLU A 173 11.23 -20.87 -2.86
CA GLU A 173 11.50 -19.45 -2.66
C GLU A 173 10.71 -18.91 -1.46
N LEU A 174 9.45 -19.33 -1.31
CA LEU A 174 8.62 -18.99 -0.15
C LEU A 174 9.28 -19.43 1.18
N ALA A 175 9.90 -20.60 1.21
CA ALA A 175 10.61 -21.08 2.42
C ALA A 175 11.78 -20.15 2.80
N LYS A 176 12.54 -19.67 1.81
CA LYS A 176 13.64 -18.71 2.03
C LYS A 176 13.13 -17.36 2.54
N TRP A 177 12.00 -16.87 1.99
CA TRP A 177 11.35 -15.66 2.45
C TRP A 177 10.93 -15.74 3.92
N ARG A 178 10.31 -16.85 4.33
CA ARG A 178 9.92 -17.09 5.73
C ARG A 178 11.08 -17.09 6.71
N GLN A 179 12.22 -17.66 6.31
CA GLN A 179 13.42 -17.69 7.15
C GLN A 179 14.01 -16.29 7.38
N ASN A 180 13.97 -15.42 6.38
CA ASN A 180 14.52 -14.06 6.46
C ASN A 180 13.62 -13.08 7.24
N HIS A 181 12.35 -13.41 7.50
CA HIS A 181 11.41 -12.59 8.26
C HIS A 181 11.21 -13.04 9.72
N ALA A 182 11.86 -14.13 10.17
CA ALA A 182 11.74 -14.65 11.54
C ALA A 182 12.79 -14.09 12.51
N GLY A 183 13.51 -13.01 12.13
CA GLY A 183 14.53 -12.35 12.95
C GLY A 183 14.12 -10.98 13.42
#